data_b4a42b267e593c8b152918bc3292b93e
#
_entry.id   b4a42b267e593c8b152918bc3292b93e
#
_cell.length_a   1.000
_cell.length_b   1.000
_cell.length_c   1.000
_cell.angle_alpha   90.00
_cell.angle_beta   90.00
_cell.angle_gamma   90.00
#
_symmetry.space_group_name_H-M   'P 1'
#
loop_
_entity.id
_entity.type
_entity.pdbx_description
1 polymer ?
#
loop_
_entity_poly.entity_id
_entity_poly.type
_entity_poly.pdbx_seq_one_letter_code
_entity_poly.pdbx_strand_id
1 'polypeptide(L)'
;ANLTSAQLASMLGEKEEDVVKAIKKYEKEGIIKGYHALINWERTEVPRATALIELRVTPKKDTGFDEIASRVMNFPEVESVYLMSGGYDLSVTVTGKTMSDIALFVAKRLATIDGVLSTATHFLLTKYKDGGVVFASDYEEIDERGSNLCD
;
A
#
# COMPACT_ATOMS: atom_id res chain seq x y z
N ALA A 1 8.11 -5.34 -12.52
CA ALA A 1 8.23 -6.08 -13.76
C ALA A 1 8.27 -7.57 -13.43
N ASN A 2 7.52 -8.37 -14.17
CA ASN A 2 7.49 -9.82 -13.97
C ASN A 2 8.64 -10.46 -14.78
N LEU A 3 9.88 -10.11 -14.42
CA LEU A 3 11.07 -10.61 -15.07
C LEU A 3 11.46 -11.97 -14.49
N THR A 4 11.82 -12.91 -15.37
CA THR A 4 12.41 -14.20 -14.95
C THR A 4 13.84 -13.97 -14.47
N SER A 5 14.37 -14.93 -13.68
CA SER A 5 15.78 -14.86 -13.23
C SER A 5 16.76 -14.81 -14.41
N ALA A 6 16.45 -15.51 -15.50
CA ALA A 6 17.25 -15.48 -16.73
C ALA A 6 17.24 -14.08 -17.39
N GLN A 7 16.09 -13.44 -17.46
CA GLN A 7 15.97 -12.07 -17.99
C GLN A 7 16.73 -11.05 -17.14
N LEU A 8 16.60 -11.16 -15.80
CA LEU A 8 17.36 -10.33 -14.89
C LEU A 8 18.86 -10.52 -15.02
N ALA A 9 19.32 -11.77 -15.12
CA ALA A 9 20.72 -12.11 -15.31
C ALA A 9 21.28 -11.49 -16.59
N SER A 10 20.53 -11.59 -17.68
CA SER A 10 20.91 -11.00 -18.97
C SER A 10 21.03 -9.46 -18.89
N MET A 11 20.09 -8.81 -18.19
CA MET A 11 20.09 -7.35 -18.03
C MET A 11 21.23 -6.86 -17.14
N LEU A 12 21.63 -7.64 -16.13
CA LEU A 12 22.68 -7.31 -15.18
C LEU A 12 24.08 -7.74 -15.65
N GLY A 13 24.18 -8.56 -16.70
CA GLY A 13 25.44 -9.15 -17.13
C GLY A 13 25.98 -10.21 -16.17
N GLU A 14 25.10 -10.84 -15.40
CA GLU A 14 25.41 -11.82 -14.37
C GLU A 14 24.96 -13.25 -14.78
N LYS A 15 25.39 -14.26 -14.05
CA LYS A 15 24.89 -15.61 -14.24
C LYS A 15 23.53 -15.79 -13.56
N GLU A 16 22.63 -16.54 -14.18
CA GLU A 16 21.29 -16.80 -13.63
C GLU A 16 21.35 -17.41 -12.23
N GLU A 17 22.30 -18.34 -11.98
CA GLU A 17 22.49 -18.96 -10.67
C GLU A 17 22.80 -17.95 -9.57
N ASP A 18 23.58 -16.92 -9.87
CA ASP A 18 23.98 -15.88 -8.92
C ASP A 18 22.82 -14.95 -8.63
N VAL A 19 22.01 -14.61 -9.64
CA VAL A 19 20.77 -13.84 -9.48
C VAL A 19 19.77 -14.61 -8.60
N VAL A 20 19.56 -15.89 -8.85
CA VAL A 20 18.67 -16.75 -8.03
C VAL A 20 19.15 -16.81 -6.57
N LYS A 21 20.47 -16.99 -6.35
CA LYS A 21 21.04 -16.98 -4.99
C LYS A 21 20.85 -15.65 -4.29
N ALA A 22 21.04 -14.53 -5.00
CA ALA A 22 20.87 -13.19 -4.44
C ALA A 22 19.41 -12.94 -4.03
N ILE A 23 18.43 -13.30 -4.88
CA ILE A 23 17.00 -13.16 -4.57
C ILE A 23 16.64 -13.98 -3.33
N LYS A 24 17.02 -15.25 -3.28
CA LYS A 24 16.76 -16.12 -2.11
C LYS A 24 17.40 -15.58 -0.82
N LYS A 25 18.59 -15.00 -0.93
CA LYS A 25 19.27 -14.35 0.20
C LYS A 25 18.44 -13.16 0.70
N TYR A 26 17.97 -12.27 -0.20
CA TYR A 26 17.18 -11.09 0.17
C TYR A 26 15.82 -11.47 0.76
N GLU A 27 15.19 -12.54 0.28
CA GLU A 27 13.96 -13.08 0.87
C GLU A 27 14.22 -13.61 2.28
N LYS A 28 15.29 -14.40 2.46
CA LYS A 28 15.67 -14.96 3.78
C LYS A 28 16.04 -13.88 4.80
N GLU A 29 16.75 -12.85 4.37
CA GLU A 29 17.13 -11.72 5.21
C GLU A 29 15.96 -10.73 5.44
N GLY A 30 14.82 -10.94 4.78
CA GLY A 30 13.64 -10.09 4.90
C GLY A 30 13.77 -8.72 4.23
N ILE A 31 14.75 -8.55 3.34
CA ILE A 31 14.88 -7.37 2.48
C ILE A 31 13.73 -7.35 1.49
N ILE A 32 13.44 -8.51 0.84
CA ILE A 32 12.23 -8.72 0.06
C ILE A 32 11.19 -9.35 0.98
N LYS A 33 10.12 -8.62 1.26
CA LYS A 33 9.03 -9.07 2.13
C LYS A 33 7.92 -9.81 1.38
N GLY A 34 7.81 -9.61 0.09
CA GLY A 34 6.78 -10.23 -0.73
C GLY A 34 6.68 -9.61 -2.12
N TYR A 35 5.79 -10.16 -2.91
CA TYR A 35 5.49 -9.72 -4.28
C TYR A 35 3.98 -9.54 -4.40
N HIS A 36 3.55 -8.50 -5.06
CA HIS A 36 2.13 -8.29 -5.34
C HIS A 36 1.93 -7.62 -6.69
N ALA A 37 0.79 -7.86 -7.31
CA ALA A 37 0.38 -7.19 -8.52
C ALA A 37 -0.27 -5.84 -8.18
N LEU A 38 0.04 -4.80 -8.96
CA LEU A 38 -0.73 -3.57 -8.97
C LEU A 38 -1.97 -3.80 -9.84
N ILE A 39 -3.16 -3.67 -9.25
CA ILE A 39 -4.42 -3.96 -9.92
C ILE A 39 -5.24 -2.67 -10.06
N ASN A 40 -5.66 -2.37 -11.27
CA ASN A 40 -6.65 -1.32 -11.51
C ASN A 40 -8.05 -1.89 -11.25
N TRP A 41 -8.53 -1.72 -10.03
CA TRP A 41 -9.83 -2.23 -9.59
C TRP A 41 -11.01 -1.55 -10.29
N GLU A 42 -10.84 -0.32 -10.76
CA GLU A 42 -11.88 0.40 -11.50
C GLU A 42 -12.22 -0.27 -12.85
N ARG A 43 -11.27 -1.05 -13.40
CA ARG A 43 -11.46 -1.85 -14.62
C ARG A 43 -12.00 -3.26 -14.34
N THR A 44 -12.39 -3.54 -13.13
CA THR A 44 -13.00 -4.83 -12.73
C THR A 44 -14.45 -4.62 -12.33
N GLU A 45 -15.21 -5.71 -12.30
CA GLU A 45 -16.61 -5.70 -11.79
C GLU A 45 -16.65 -5.87 -10.26
N VAL A 46 -15.49 -6.02 -9.61
CA VAL A 46 -15.40 -6.20 -8.16
C VAL A 46 -15.58 -4.86 -7.45
N PRO A 47 -16.64 -4.68 -6.65
CA PRO A 47 -16.83 -3.45 -5.89
C PRO A 47 -15.72 -3.28 -4.87
N ARG A 48 -15.01 -2.16 -4.92
CA ARG A 48 -13.92 -1.85 -4.00
C ARG A 48 -13.87 -0.35 -3.73
N ALA A 49 -13.91 -0.01 -2.46
CA ALA A 49 -13.58 1.31 -1.95
C ALA A 49 -12.28 1.25 -1.16
N THR A 50 -11.54 2.33 -1.17
CA THR A 50 -10.30 2.49 -0.41
C THR A 50 -10.33 3.82 0.33
N ALA A 51 -9.84 3.84 1.55
CA ALA A 51 -9.68 5.06 2.31
C ALA A 51 -8.35 5.08 3.05
N LEU A 52 -7.79 6.26 3.23
CA LEU A 52 -6.70 6.54 4.13
C LEU A 52 -7.28 7.10 5.42
N ILE A 53 -6.95 6.45 6.53
CA ILE A 53 -7.40 6.82 7.86
C ILE A 53 -6.22 7.38 8.64
N GLU A 54 -6.34 8.62 9.10
CA GLU A 54 -5.41 9.21 10.04
C GLU A 54 -5.86 8.91 11.46
N LEU A 55 -5.00 8.31 12.27
CA LEU A 55 -5.24 8.05 13.68
C LEU A 55 -4.34 8.94 14.54
N ARG A 56 -4.95 9.60 15.53
CA ARG A 56 -4.24 10.13 16.68
C ARG A 56 -4.37 9.14 17.83
N VAL A 57 -3.25 8.78 18.43
CA VAL A 57 -3.21 7.78 19.48
C VAL A 57 -2.37 8.25 20.66
N THR A 58 -2.70 7.77 21.85
CA THR A 58 -1.88 7.97 23.05
C THR A 58 -0.86 6.85 23.13
N PRO A 59 0.45 7.13 23.03
CA PRO A 59 1.47 6.10 23.19
C PRO A 59 1.49 5.59 24.62
N LYS A 60 1.64 4.29 24.81
CA LYS A 60 1.87 3.69 26.13
C LYS A 60 3.33 3.85 26.54
N LYS A 61 3.56 3.98 27.85
CA LYS A 61 4.88 4.25 28.41
C LYS A 61 5.92 3.19 28.06
N ASP A 62 5.51 1.92 27.99
CA ASP A 62 6.42 0.79 27.79
C ASP A 62 6.45 0.26 26.36
N THR A 63 5.36 0.42 25.59
CA THR A 63 5.20 -0.15 24.24
C THR A 63 5.03 0.91 23.14
N GLY A 64 4.98 2.20 23.50
CA GLY A 64 4.82 3.28 22.55
C GLY A 64 3.54 3.11 21.70
N PHE A 65 3.72 3.15 20.38
CA PHE A 65 2.65 2.98 19.40
C PHE A 65 2.44 1.52 18.96
N ASP A 66 3.37 0.62 19.30
CA ASP A 66 3.44 -0.73 18.73
C ASP A 66 2.21 -1.59 19.08
N GLU A 67 1.66 -1.43 20.27
CA GLU A 67 0.47 -2.21 20.69
C GLU A 67 -0.75 -1.83 19.85
N ILE A 68 -0.98 -0.53 19.62
CA ILE A 68 -2.11 -0.06 18.81
C ILE A 68 -1.89 -0.46 17.34
N ALA A 69 -0.69 -0.25 16.82
CA ALA A 69 -0.34 -0.66 15.46
C ALA A 69 -0.55 -2.16 15.25
N SER A 70 -0.16 -2.99 16.22
CA SER A 70 -0.36 -4.44 16.17
C SER A 70 -1.83 -4.83 16.14
N ARG A 71 -2.69 -4.16 16.92
CA ARG A 71 -4.12 -4.39 16.88
C ARG A 71 -4.73 -4.00 15.54
N VAL A 72 -4.32 -2.85 15.00
CA VAL A 72 -4.81 -2.33 13.71
C VAL A 72 -4.40 -3.25 12.56
N MET A 73 -3.15 -3.73 12.54
CA MET A 73 -2.65 -4.64 11.50
C MET A 73 -3.41 -5.98 11.43
N ASN A 74 -4.06 -6.41 12.50
CA ASN A 74 -4.78 -7.68 12.54
C ASN A 74 -6.18 -7.63 11.90
N PHE A 75 -6.67 -6.46 11.51
CA PHE A 75 -7.95 -6.37 10.80
C PHE A 75 -7.77 -6.73 9.33
N PRO A 76 -8.62 -7.62 8.78
CA PRO A 76 -8.52 -8.02 7.37
C PRO A 76 -8.82 -6.88 6.39
N GLU A 77 -9.53 -5.84 6.82
CA GLU A 77 -9.82 -4.64 6.04
C GLU A 77 -8.61 -3.73 5.88
N VAL A 78 -7.58 -3.91 6.69
CA VAL A 78 -6.37 -3.07 6.72
C VAL A 78 -5.32 -3.60 5.75
N GLU A 79 -4.93 -2.77 4.78
CA GLU A 79 -3.87 -3.08 3.81
C GLU A 79 -2.49 -2.61 4.28
N SER A 80 -2.43 -1.45 4.93
CA SER A 80 -1.16 -0.88 5.39
C SER A 80 -1.32 -0.07 6.67
N VAL A 81 -0.27 -0.06 7.48
CA VAL A 81 -0.16 0.75 8.69
C VAL A 81 1.23 1.34 8.75
N TYR A 82 1.30 2.66 8.87
CA TYR A 82 2.56 3.40 8.99
C TYR A 82 2.53 4.30 10.22
N LEU A 83 3.64 4.33 10.96
CA LEU A 83 3.88 5.37 11.96
C LEU A 83 4.40 6.61 11.25
N MET A 84 3.75 7.74 11.48
CA MET A 84 3.99 8.99 10.78
C MET A 84 4.54 10.06 11.73
N SER A 85 5.36 10.93 11.18
CA SER A 85 5.76 12.17 11.82
C SER A 85 4.90 13.31 11.27
N GLY A 86 4.21 14.07 12.14
CA GLY A 86 3.36 15.18 11.71
C GLY A 86 2.11 15.36 12.57
N GLY A 87 1.01 15.78 11.96
CA GLY A 87 -0.23 16.12 12.64
C GLY A 87 -1.05 14.96 13.18
N TYR A 88 -0.70 13.73 12.83
CA TYR A 88 -1.30 12.49 13.31
C TYR A 88 -0.21 11.41 13.47
N ASP A 89 -0.55 10.29 14.11
CA ASP A 89 0.44 9.31 14.52
C ASP A 89 0.49 8.08 13.60
N LEU A 90 -0.67 7.53 13.22
CA LEU A 90 -0.74 6.36 12.33
C LEU A 90 -1.53 6.70 11.06
N SER A 91 -0.98 6.30 9.92
CA SER A 91 -1.66 6.26 8.63
C SER A 91 -2.07 4.83 8.32
N VAL A 92 -3.36 4.60 8.12
CA VAL A 92 -3.93 3.27 7.89
C VAL A 92 -4.68 3.27 6.57
N THR A 93 -4.29 2.40 5.64
CA THR A 93 -5.06 2.18 4.42
C THR A 93 -6.06 1.06 4.65
N VAL A 94 -7.33 1.35 4.42
CA VAL A 94 -8.46 0.44 4.62
C VAL A 94 -9.19 0.22 3.31
N THR A 95 -9.62 -1.00 3.08
CA THR A 95 -10.43 -1.38 1.92
C THR A 95 -11.74 -2.03 2.34
N GLY A 96 -12.75 -1.84 1.51
CA GLY A 96 -14.08 -2.42 1.68
C GLY A 96 -14.84 -2.47 0.37
N LYS A 97 -16.04 -3.02 0.37
CA LYS A 97 -16.88 -3.05 -0.82
C LYS A 97 -17.45 -1.67 -1.15
N THR A 98 -17.83 -0.91 -0.14
CA THR A 98 -18.43 0.42 -0.24
C THR A 98 -17.78 1.41 0.73
N MET A 99 -17.95 2.71 0.47
CA MET A 99 -17.54 3.77 1.41
C MET A 99 -18.27 3.64 2.76
N SER A 100 -19.54 3.22 2.74
CA SER A 100 -20.32 2.96 3.96
C SER A 100 -19.71 1.84 4.82
N ASP A 101 -19.26 0.76 4.20
CA ASP A 101 -18.61 -0.34 4.93
C ASP A 101 -17.35 0.14 5.63
N ILE A 102 -16.54 0.95 4.93
CA ILE A 102 -15.33 1.55 5.52
C ILE A 102 -15.70 2.49 6.67
N ALA A 103 -16.67 3.38 6.49
CA ALA A 103 -17.11 4.31 7.52
C ALA A 103 -17.60 3.57 8.79
N LEU A 104 -18.36 2.51 8.62
CA LEU A 104 -18.82 1.65 9.73
C LEU A 104 -17.66 0.91 10.40
N PHE A 105 -16.71 0.40 9.64
CA PHE A 105 -15.51 -0.24 10.16
C PHE A 105 -14.71 0.75 11.03
N VAL A 106 -14.49 1.97 10.55
CA VAL A 106 -13.77 3.00 11.31
C VAL A 106 -14.50 3.31 12.60
N ALA A 107 -15.80 3.59 12.53
CA ALA A 107 -16.60 3.96 13.71
C ALA A 107 -16.70 2.85 14.76
N LYS A 108 -16.85 1.59 14.33
CA LYS A 108 -17.09 0.45 15.22
C LYS A 108 -15.82 -0.29 15.66
N ARG A 109 -14.77 -0.25 14.86
CA ARG A 109 -13.58 -1.06 15.10
C ARG A 109 -12.33 -0.22 15.38
N LEU A 110 -12.00 0.78 14.55
CA LEU A 110 -10.81 1.60 14.76
C LEU A 110 -10.99 2.63 15.87
N ALA A 111 -12.07 3.40 15.82
CA ALA A 111 -12.32 4.47 16.79
C ALA A 111 -12.54 3.97 18.21
N THR A 112 -12.89 2.71 18.39
CA THR A 112 -13.16 2.06 19.69
C THR A 112 -11.93 1.38 20.29
N ILE A 113 -10.80 1.35 19.59
CA ILE A 113 -9.55 0.82 20.16
C ILE A 113 -9.11 1.72 21.31
N ASP A 114 -8.78 1.11 22.44
CA ASP A 114 -8.24 1.83 23.60
C ASP A 114 -6.93 2.54 23.22
N GLY A 115 -6.86 3.84 23.51
CA GLY A 115 -5.72 4.69 23.13
C GLY A 115 -5.90 5.44 21.81
N VAL A 116 -6.90 5.15 21.00
CA VAL A 116 -7.24 5.96 19.82
C VAL A 116 -8.01 7.19 20.27
N LEU A 117 -7.44 8.37 20.05
CA LEU A 117 -8.02 9.68 20.44
C LEU A 117 -8.97 10.22 19.39
N SER A 118 -8.61 10.10 18.13
CA SER A 118 -9.40 10.58 17.00
C SER A 118 -9.05 9.87 15.70
N THR A 119 -10.00 9.88 14.78
CA THR A 119 -9.87 9.33 13.43
C THR A 119 -10.27 10.38 12.41
N ALA A 120 -9.59 10.44 11.27
CA ALA A 120 -9.99 11.22 10.11
C ALA A 120 -9.95 10.31 8.88
N THR A 121 -11.07 10.18 8.19
CA THR A 121 -11.22 9.31 7.02
C THR A 121 -11.15 10.11 5.74
N HIS A 122 -10.24 9.71 4.85
CA HIS A 122 -10.08 10.28 3.52
C HIS A 122 -10.35 9.20 2.48
N PHE A 123 -11.47 9.31 1.78
CA PHE A 123 -11.81 8.36 0.73
C PHE A 123 -11.00 8.62 -0.53
N LEU A 124 -10.40 7.56 -1.09
CA LEU A 124 -9.74 7.61 -2.38
C LEU A 124 -10.82 7.77 -3.46
N LEU A 125 -10.75 8.87 -4.23
CA LEU A 125 -11.68 9.12 -5.33
C LEU A 125 -11.12 8.60 -6.65
N THR A 126 -9.87 8.94 -6.98
CA THR A 126 -9.21 8.55 -8.22
C THR A 126 -7.74 8.29 -7.96
N LYS A 127 -7.25 7.17 -8.43
CA LYS A 127 -5.84 6.83 -8.40
C LYS A 127 -5.21 7.26 -9.73
N TYR A 128 -4.34 8.26 -9.70
CA TYR A 128 -3.61 8.71 -10.88
C TYR A 128 -2.34 7.91 -11.12
N LYS A 129 -1.54 7.70 -10.09
CA LYS A 129 -0.28 6.94 -10.16
C LYS A 129 -0.05 6.19 -8.85
N ASP A 130 0.44 4.97 -8.93
CA ASP A 130 0.77 4.16 -7.78
C ASP A 130 1.95 3.23 -8.11
N GLY A 131 2.93 3.13 -7.19
CA GLY A 131 4.11 2.30 -7.39
C GLY A 131 4.88 2.58 -8.69
N GLY A 132 4.87 3.83 -9.16
CA GLY A 132 5.52 4.23 -10.42
C GLY A 132 4.69 3.97 -11.68
N VAL A 133 3.50 3.34 -11.56
CA VAL A 133 2.61 3.01 -12.67
C VAL A 133 1.47 4.01 -12.77
N VAL A 134 1.16 4.50 -13.97
CA VAL A 134 0.02 5.38 -14.26
C VAL A 134 -1.26 4.55 -14.32
N PHE A 135 -2.30 4.97 -13.60
CA PHE A 135 -3.58 4.28 -13.50
C PHE A 135 -4.70 4.94 -14.30
N ALA A 136 -4.70 6.27 -14.43
CA ALA A 136 -5.75 6.99 -15.13
C ALA A 136 -5.55 6.90 -16.66
N SER A 137 -6.54 6.37 -17.38
CA SER A 137 -6.48 6.15 -18.84
C SER A 137 -6.22 7.43 -19.64
N ASP A 138 -6.74 8.57 -19.19
CA ASP A 138 -6.55 9.86 -19.86
C ASP A 138 -5.09 10.36 -19.79
N TYR A 139 -4.32 9.89 -18.80
CA TYR A 139 -2.91 10.23 -18.64
C TYR A 139 -1.99 9.24 -19.34
N GLU A 140 -2.43 7.99 -19.59
CA GLU A 140 -1.70 7.04 -20.43
C GLU A 140 -1.58 7.56 -21.87
N GLU A 141 -2.65 8.18 -22.42
CA GLU A 141 -2.63 8.79 -23.76
C GLU A 141 -1.71 10.03 -23.86
N ILE A 142 -1.52 10.75 -22.75
CA ILE A 142 -0.60 11.91 -22.71
C ILE A 142 0.86 11.44 -22.74
N ASP A 143 1.18 10.35 -22.07
CA ASP A 143 2.54 9.80 -22.00
C ASP A 143 2.96 9.25 -23.38
N GLU A 144 2.08 8.58 -24.09
CA GLU A 144 2.33 8.10 -25.45
C GLU A 144 2.49 9.26 -26.47
N ARG A 145 1.78 10.38 -26.28
CA ARG A 145 1.92 11.58 -27.14
C ARG A 145 3.12 12.45 -26.76
N GLY A 146 3.52 12.43 -25.46
CA GLY A 146 4.68 13.17 -24.96
C GLY A 146 6.03 12.58 -25.40
N SER A 147 6.09 11.28 -25.62
CA SER A 147 7.30 10.61 -26.10
C SER A 147 7.62 10.87 -27.59
N ASN A 148 6.66 11.39 -28.36
CA ASN A 148 6.84 11.72 -29.78
C ASN A 148 7.29 13.18 -30.05
N LEU A 149 7.60 13.95 -29.02
CA LEU A 149 8.01 15.36 -29.13
C LEU A 149 9.52 15.58 -28.91
N CYS A 150 10.30 14.50 -28.86
CA CYS A 150 11.77 14.54 -28.77
C CYS A 150 12.42 13.72 -29.90
N ASP A 151 12.10 14.06 -31.18
CA ASP A 151 12.91 13.77 -32.35
C ASP A 151 13.28 15.08 -33.06
#